data_e9dee90bd43e416e3f3047d3be62a97e
#
_entry.id   e9dee90bd43e416e3f3047d3be62a97e
#
_cell.length_a   1.000
_cell.length_b   1.000
_cell.length_c   1.000
_cell.angle_alpha   90.00
_cell.angle_beta   90.00
_cell.angle_gamma   90.00
#
_symmetry.space_group_name_H-M   'P 1'
#
loop_
_entity.id
_entity.type
_entity.pdbx_description
1 polymer ?
#
loop_
_entity_poly.entity_id
_entity_poly.type
_entity_poly.pdbx_seq_one_letter_code
_entity_poly.pdbx_strand_id
1 'polypeptide(L)'
;MTIAALPYIPKTITVHLGPPSQWAENMTVPFPDYIKNVASSEIYPTWEPSALRANILAITSFVLNRVFTEFYPSQGYDFQITSTTAYDQKFIPNRNIFENISLLVDELFDDYIRRQGFIEPLSAQFCNGTTSICDGLSQWGSQELAQQGYSSMDILRRYYGSDIELVTDAPIRDVTRSYPGYPLRLGSAGEEVFWLQAGLDRIARNYPAIPIVPTTGVFDQATEEAVRTFQRIFNLTPDGMIGT
;
A
#
# COMPACT_ATOMS: atom_id res chain seq x y z
N MET A 1 -20.38 -12.21 7.37
CA MET A 1 -19.18 -12.02 6.53
C MET A 1 -18.35 -10.96 7.20
N THR A 2 -17.22 -11.32 7.78
CA THR A 2 -16.29 -10.36 8.41
C THR A 2 -15.65 -9.56 7.28
N ILE A 3 -16.02 -8.30 7.16
CA ILE A 3 -15.34 -7.39 6.23
C ILE A 3 -13.98 -7.11 6.88
N ALA A 4 -12.97 -7.90 6.55
CA ALA A 4 -11.59 -7.54 6.87
C ALA A 4 -11.30 -6.16 6.24
N ALA A 5 -10.45 -5.37 6.90
CA ALA A 5 -9.93 -4.15 6.29
C ALA A 5 -9.20 -4.56 5.00
N LEU A 6 -9.91 -4.55 3.89
CA LEU A 6 -9.34 -4.87 2.59
C LEU A 6 -8.60 -3.64 2.09
N PRO A 7 -7.44 -3.83 1.47
CA PRO A 7 -6.81 -2.76 0.71
C PRO A 7 -7.80 -2.15 -0.27
N TYR A 8 -7.70 -0.85 -0.45
CA TYR A 8 -8.55 -0.09 -1.36
C TYR A 8 -7.67 0.84 -2.20
N ILE A 9 -8.18 1.23 -3.34
CA ILE A 9 -7.58 2.26 -4.17
C ILE A 9 -8.02 3.63 -3.61
N PRO A 10 -7.10 4.49 -3.20
CA PRO A 10 -7.46 5.83 -2.78
C PRO A 10 -7.97 6.66 -3.98
N LYS A 11 -9.03 7.44 -3.82
CA LYS A 11 -9.47 8.36 -4.90
C LYS A 11 -8.38 9.35 -5.26
N THR A 12 -7.69 9.86 -4.26
CA THR A 12 -6.59 10.82 -4.39
C THR A 12 -5.41 10.40 -3.53
N ILE A 13 -4.23 10.87 -3.88
CA ILE A 13 -3.01 10.68 -3.10
C ILE A 13 -2.28 12.01 -2.93
N THR A 14 -1.74 12.26 -1.75
CA THR A 14 -0.91 13.44 -1.47
C THR A 14 0.55 13.07 -1.59
N VAL A 15 1.25 13.72 -2.50
CA VAL A 15 2.66 13.54 -2.82
C VAL A 15 3.46 14.68 -2.22
N HIS A 16 4.44 14.37 -1.40
CA HIS A 16 5.42 15.33 -0.91
C HIS A 16 6.53 15.54 -1.95
N LEU A 17 6.74 16.78 -2.40
CA LEU A 17 7.64 17.08 -3.52
C LEU A 17 9.13 17.19 -3.12
N GLY A 18 9.55 16.36 -2.18
CA GLY A 18 10.93 16.34 -1.69
C GLY A 18 11.24 15.18 -0.74
N PRO A 19 12.40 15.19 -0.07
CA PRO A 19 12.72 14.25 0.99
C PRO A 19 11.76 14.40 2.19
N PRO A 20 11.37 13.30 2.87
CA PRO A 20 10.33 13.34 3.91
C PRO A 20 10.58 14.35 5.04
N SER A 21 11.84 14.48 5.46
CA SER A 21 12.25 15.35 6.58
C SER A 21 12.56 16.80 6.19
N GLN A 22 12.46 17.14 4.91
CA GLN A 22 12.72 18.49 4.40
C GLN A 22 11.39 19.17 4.06
N TRP A 23 11.36 20.48 4.23
CA TRP A 23 10.19 21.25 3.79
C TRP A 23 10.08 21.21 2.26
N ALA A 24 8.92 20.83 1.77
CA ALA A 24 8.53 20.88 0.38
C ALA A 24 7.00 20.98 0.27
N GLU A 25 6.51 21.29 -0.92
CA GLU A 25 5.08 21.35 -1.18
C GLU A 25 4.46 19.95 -1.16
N ASN A 26 3.24 19.84 -0.65
CA ASN A 26 2.39 18.66 -0.77
C ASN A 26 1.39 18.87 -1.90
N MET A 27 1.39 17.98 -2.89
CA MET A 27 0.47 18.01 -4.03
C MET A 27 -0.50 16.83 -3.95
N THR A 28 -1.80 17.12 -3.91
CA THR A 28 -2.84 16.08 -3.97
C THR A 28 -3.33 15.91 -5.40
N VAL A 29 -3.29 14.69 -5.90
CA VAL A 29 -3.70 14.34 -7.27
C VAL A 29 -4.61 13.11 -7.27
N PRO A 30 -5.47 12.91 -8.30
CA PRO A 30 -6.18 11.64 -8.49
C PRO A 30 -5.20 10.46 -8.53
N PHE A 31 -5.58 9.34 -7.92
CA PHE A 31 -4.68 8.19 -7.85
C PHE A 31 -4.25 7.65 -9.22
N PRO A 32 -5.16 7.49 -10.21
CA PRO A 32 -4.73 7.07 -11.55
C PRO A 32 -3.73 8.04 -12.19
N ASP A 33 -3.90 9.34 -11.98
CA ASP A 33 -2.98 10.36 -12.53
C ASP A 33 -1.60 10.28 -11.89
N TYR A 34 -1.53 9.94 -10.59
CA TYR A 34 -0.27 9.63 -9.93
C TYR A 34 0.44 8.44 -10.59
N ILE A 35 -0.28 7.32 -10.81
CA ILE A 35 0.30 6.13 -11.45
C ILE A 35 0.77 6.44 -12.88
N LYS A 36 -0.04 7.17 -13.68
CA LYS A 36 0.33 7.62 -15.03
C LYS A 36 1.62 8.44 -15.04
N ASN A 37 1.72 9.36 -14.08
CA ASN A 37 2.89 10.23 -13.93
C ASN A 37 4.15 9.43 -13.60
N VAL A 38 4.09 8.58 -12.57
CA VAL A 38 5.21 7.73 -12.15
C VAL A 38 5.61 6.78 -13.28
N ALA A 39 4.69 6.04 -13.87
CA ALA A 39 4.98 5.12 -14.96
C ALA A 39 5.64 5.85 -16.16
N SER A 40 5.10 7.01 -16.54
CA SER A 40 5.72 7.83 -17.60
C SER A 40 7.09 8.40 -17.21
N SER A 41 7.43 8.45 -15.90
CA SER A 41 8.74 8.93 -15.39
C SER A 41 9.79 7.83 -15.26
N GLU A 42 9.35 6.58 -15.11
CA GLU A 42 10.20 5.45 -14.76
C GLU A 42 10.47 4.51 -15.92
N ILE A 43 9.52 4.34 -16.86
CA ILE A 43 9.61 3.37 -17.94
C ILE A 43 9.39 4.02 -19.32
N TYR A 44 9.86 3.33 -20.36
CA TYR A 44 9.76 3.84 -21.74
C TYR A 44 8.47 3.34 -22.41
N PRO A 45 7.71 4.23 -23.10
CA PRO A 45 6.45 3.86 -23.75
C PRO A 45 6.62 2.85 -24.89
N THR A 46 7.84 2.68 -25.38
CA THR A 46 8.17 1.78 -26.50
C THR A 46 8.47 0.34 -26.05
N TRP A 47 8.38 0.08 -24.75
CA TRP A 47 8.61 -1.28 -24.24
C TRP A 47 7.46 -2.23 -24.57
N GLU A 48 7.74 -3.54 -24.49
CA GLU A 48 6.76 -4.58 -24.72
C GLU A 48 5.57 -4.45 -23.74
N PRO A 49 4.33 -4.72 -24.18
CA PRO A 49 3.15 -4.57 -23.34
C PRO A 49 3.21 -5.35 -22.02
N SER A 50 3.81 -6.55 -22.01
CA SER A 50 3.96 -7.33 -20.78
C SER A 50 4.95 -6.71 -19.79
N ALA A 51 5.99 -6.04 -20.26
CA ALA A 51 6.90 -5.26 -19.42
C ALA A 51 6.21 -4.02 -18.83
N LEU A 52 5.48 -3.27 -19.68
CA LEU A 52 4.71 -2.10 -19.22
C LEU A 52 3.72 -2.48 -18.12
N ARG A 53 2.92 -3.54 -18.33
CA ARG A 53 1.96 -4.05 -17.35
C ARG A 53 2.63 -4.50 -16.05
N ALA A 54 3.74 -5.24 -16.12
CA ALA A 54 4.47 -5.68 -14.94
C ALA A 54 4.98 -4.49 -14.11
N ASN A 55 5.54 -3.47 -14.75
CA ASN A 55 6.01 -2.27 -14.06
C ASN A 55 4.86 -1.45 -13.47
N ILE A 56 3.74 -1.26 -14.19
CA ILE A 56 2.55 -0.55 -13.68
C ILE A 56 2.01 -1.27 -12.43
N LEU A 57 1.86 -2.59 -12.46
CA LEU A 57 1.42 -3.37 -11.29
C LEU A 57 2.38 -3.25 -10.10
N ALA A 58 3.69 -3.24 -10.34
CA ALA A 58 4.68 -3.01 -9.29
C ALA A 58 4.58 -1.59 -8.70
N ILE A 59 4.47 -0.57 -9.55
CA ILE A 59 4.28 0.84 -9.14
C ILE A 59 3.02 0.98 -8.28
N THR A 60 1.89 0.44 -8.76
CA THR A 60 0.61 0.48 -8.04
C THR A 60 0.69 -0.24 -6.70
N SER A 61 1.25 -1.45 -6.67
CA SER A 61 1.37 -2.23 -5.43
C SER A 61 2.25 -1.56 -4.40
N PHE A 62 3.36 -0.97 -4.82
CA PHE A 62 4.27 -0.24 -3.92
C PHE A 62 3.57 0.94 -3.24
N VAL A 63 2.91 1.80 -4.02
CA VAL A 63 2.23 2.97 -3.44
C VAL A 63 1.03 2.56 -2.58
N LEU A 64 0.29 1.52 -2.97
CA LEU A 64 -0.81 0.99 -2.16
C LEU A 64 -0.30 0.39 -0.83
N ASN A 65 0.88 -0.23 -0.82
CA ASN A 65 1.50 -0.67 0.43
C ASN A 65 1.77 0.53 1.36
N ARG A 66 2.30 1.65 0.83
CA ARG A 66 2.51 2.88 1.61
C ARG A 66 1.21 3.44 2.20
N VAL A 67 0.13 3.43 1.41
CA VAL A 67 -1.20 3.86 1.85
C VAL A 67 -1.77 2.90 2.90
N PHE A 68 -1.75 1.60 2.64
CA PHE A 68 -2.32 0.58 3.51
C PHE A 68 -1.62 0.48 4.87
N THR A 69 -0.30 0.64 4.88
CA THR A 69 0.50 0.60 6.12
C THR A 69 0.56 1.96 6.82
N GLU A 70 -0.06 2.99 6.26
CA GLU A 70 0.07 4.38 6.74
C GLU A 70 1.54 4.79 6.97
N PHE A 71 2.43 4.39 6.04
CA PHE A 71 3.87 4.47 6.25
C PHE A 71 4.35 5.85 6.70
N TYR A 72 3.94 6.91 6.02
CA TYR A 72 4.28 8.29 6.41
C TYR A 72 3.33 8.86 7.47
N PRO A 73 2.01 8.68 7.39
CA PRO A 73 1.09 9.14 8.42
C PRO A 73 1.39 8.60 9.82
N SER A 74 1.85 7.35 9.95
CA SER A 74 2.25 6.77 11.25
C SER A 74 3.48 7.44 11.86
N GLN A 75 4.28 8.15 11.07
CA GLN A 75 5.44 8.94 11.51
C GLN A 75 5.09 10.41 11.74
N GLY A 76 3.81 10.79 11.63
CA GLY A 76 3.32 12.15 11.87
C GLY A 76 3.31 13.06 10.64
N TYR A 77 3.56 12.51 9.45
CA TYR A 77 3.47 13.26 8.19
C TYR A 77 2.02 13.32 7.67
N ASP A 78 1.71 14.34 6.87
CA ASP A 78 0.39 14.60 6.29
C ASP A 78 0.32 14.25 4.79
N PHE A 79 1.22 13.40 4.31
CA PHE A 79 1.27 12.88 2.94
C PHE A 79 1.40 11.34 2.95
N GLN A 80 1.11 10.70 1.80
CA GLN A 80 1.18 9.25 1.64
C GLN A 80 2.46 8.77 0.98
N ILE A 81 3.12 9.61 0.16
CA ILE A 81 4.29 9.23 -0.62
C ILE A 81 5.16 10.45 -0.95
N THR A 82 6.44 10.22 -1.24
CA THR A 82 7.34 11.26 -1.74
C THR A 82 7.53 11.20 -3.26
N SER A 83 8.06 12.27 -3.85
CA SER A 83 8.30 12.39 -5.31
C SER A 83 9.66 11.87 -5.76
N THR A 84 10.46 11.29 -4.87
CA THR A 84 11.88 10.97 -5.16
C THR A 84 12.18 9.48 -5.07
N THR A 85 12.98 8.96 -6.00
CA THR A 85 13.46 7.57 -6.02
C THR A 85 14.42 7.21 -4.90
N ALA A 86 14.89 8.20 -4.14
CA ALA A 86 15.71 7.96 -2.95
C ALA A 86 14.88 7.37 -1.79
N TYR A 87 13.57 7.58 -1.79
CA TYR A 87 12.66 7.12 -0.76
C TYR A 87 11.51 6.27 -1.32
N ASP A 88 10.93 6.68 -2.46
CA ASP A 88 9.76 6.04 -3.05
C ASP A 88 9.86 5.97 -4.58
N GLN A 89 9.09 6.77 -5.31
CA GLN A 89 8.90 6.69 -6.77
C GLN A 89 9.07 8.08 -7.42
N LYS A 90 9.47 8.09 -8.69
CA LYS A 90 9.73 9.33 -9.42
C LYS A 90 8.42 9.97 -9.89
N PHE A 91 7.93 10.92 -9.13
CA PHE A 91 6.81 11.79 -9.53
C PHE A 91 7.35 13.15 -9.98
N ILE A 92 6.94 13.63 -11.16
CA ILE A 92 7.36 14.93 -11.70
C ILE A 92 6.10 15.77 -11.96
N PRO A 93 5.88 16.86 -11.19
CA PRO A 93 4.72 17.73 -11.42
C PRO A 93 4.61 18.21 -12.87
N ASN A 94 3.40 18.20 -13.41
CA ASN A 94 3.07 18.70 -14.76
C ASN A 94 3.82 18.02 -15.92
N ARG A 95 4.38 16.80 -15.72
CA ARG A 95 4.99 16.10 -16.85
C ARG A 95 3.94 15.64 -17.87
N ASN A 96 4.34 15.57 -19.14
CA ASN A 96 3.53 14.95 -20.19
C ASN A 96 3.42 13.44 -19.97
N ILE A 97 2.20 12.93 -20.06
CA ILE A 97 1.90 11.49 -19.94
C ILE A 97 1.89 10.87 -21.33
N PHE A 98 2.51 9.72 -21.49
CA PHE A 98 2.45 8.95 -22.74
C PHE A 98 1.08 8.28 -22.88
N GLU A 99 0.48 8.40 -24.08
CA GLU A 99 -0.89 7.93 -24.31
C GLU A 99 -1.08 6.44 -24.06
N ASN A 100 -0.17 5.60 -24.56
CA ASN A 100 -0.25 4.14 -24.33
C ASN A 100 -0.06 3.75 -22.86
N ILE A 101 0.76 4.47 -22.09
CA ILE A 101 0.89 4.30 -20.65
C ILE A 101 -0.41 4.72 -19.96
N SER A 102 -1.00 5.85 -20.38
CA SER A 102 -2.28 6.31 -19.84
C SER A 102 -3.38 5.26 -19.99
N LEU A 103 -3.52 4.70 -21.20
CA LEU A 103 -4.51 3.65 -21.48
C LEU A 103 -4.29 2.38 -20.64
N LEU A 104 -3.04 1.94 -20.49
CA LEU A 104 -2.72 0.78 -19.66
C LEU A 104 -2.99 1.04 -18.18
N VAL A 105 -2.72 2.24 -17.68
CA VAL A 105 -3.02 2.59 -16.30
C VAL A 105 -4.53 2.65 -16.08
N ASP A 106 -5.31 3.20 -17.02
CA ASP A 106 -6.78 3.22 -16.93
C ASP A 106 -7.39 1.80 -16.87
N GLU A 107 -6.68 0.80 -17.41
CA GLU A 107 -7.06 -0.60 -17.33
C GLU A 107 -6.63 -1.28 -16.01
N LEU A 108 -5.53 -0.83 -15.38
CA LEU A 108 -4.83 -1.58 -14.31
C LEU A 108 -4.74 -0.84 -12.98
N PHE A 109 -5.25 0.40 -12.85
CA PHE A 109 -4.99 1.22 -11.65
C PHE A 109 -5.64 0.67 -10.38
N ASP A 110 -6.65 -0.18 -10.51
CA ASP A 110 -7.34 -0.86 -9.42
C ASP A 110 -6.90 -2.31 -9.23
N ASP A 111 -5.84 -2.72 -9.95
CA ASP A 111 -5.17 -4.00 -9.81
C ASP A 111 -3.86 -3.85 -9.03
N TYR A 112 -3.54 -4.82 -8.17
CA TYR A 112 -2.27 -4.87 -7.45
C TYR A 112 -1.85 -6.31 -7.16
N ILE A 113 -0.57 -6.50 -6.84
CA ILE A 113 -0.04 -7.79 -6.39
C ILE A 113 0.13 -7.85 -4.88
N ARG A 114 -0.10 -9.03 -4.32
CA ARG A 114 0.14 -9.35 -2.91
C ARG A 114 0.74 -10.75 -2.77
N ARG A 115 1.21 -11.11 -1.59
CA ARG A 115 1.57 -12.51 -1.30
C ARG A 115 0.34 -13.33 -0.96
N GLN A 116 0.32 -14.58 -1.38
CA GLN A 116 -0.74 -15.53 -1.04
C GLN A 116 -0.88 -15.65 0.49
N GLY A 117 -2.12 -15.59 0.97
CA GLY A 117 -2.43 -15.62 2.40
C GLY A 117 -2.25 -14.30 3.16
N PHE A 118 -1.73 -13.27 2.52
CA PHE A 118 -1.63 -11.91 3.07
C PHE A 118 -2.65 -11.00 2.41
N ILE A 119 -3.08 -9.96 3.10
CA ILE A 119 -4.04 -8.98 2.55
C ILE A 119 -3.36 -7.71 2.08
N GLU A 120 -2.20 -7.35 2.66
CA GLU A 120 -1.49 -6.14 2.31
C GLU A 120 -0.95 -6.19 0.87
N PRO A 121 -1.04 -5.07 0.13
CA PRO A 121 -0.36 -4.92 -1.14
C PRO A 121 1.14 -5.16 -0.97
N LEU A 122 1.77 -5.80 -1.94
CA LEU A 122 3.20 -6.05 -1.89
C LEU A 122 3.98 -4.72 -1.88
N SER A 123 4.96 -4.59 -1.00
CA SER A 123 5.97 -3.52 -1.09
C SER A 123 6.89 -3.82 -2.28
N ALA A 124 6.34 -3.66 -3.48
CA ALA A 124 6.96 -4.08 -4.74
C ALA A 124 8.05 -3.10 -5.17
N GLN A 125 9.22 -3.17 -4.53
CA GLN A 125 10.37 -2.35 -4.90
C GLN A 125 10.84 -2.64 -6.33
N PHE A 126 11.31 -1.62 -7.00
CA PHE A 126 11.87 -1.72 -8.34
C PHE A 126 13.03 -0.74 -8.53
N CYS A 127 13.87 -0.99 -9.49
CA CYS A 127 15.01 -0.15 -9.85
C CYS A 127 15.32 -0.28 -11.34
N ASN A 128 16.15 0.61 -11.85
CA ASN A 128 16.52 0.60 -13.26
C ASN A 128 17.10 -0.75 -13.71
N GLY A 129 17.90 -1.41 -12.87
CA GLY A 129 18.51 -2.71 -13.15
C GLY A 129 19.84 -2.62 -13.93
N THR A 130 20.27 -1.42 -14.30
CA THR A 130 21.56 -1.17 -14.98
C THR A 130 22.41 -0.16 -14.20
N THR A 131 21.87 1.00 -13.88
CA THR A 131 22.53 2.06 -13.10
C THR A 131 22.26 1.98 -11.60
N SER A 132 21.16 1.33 -11.22
CA SER A 132 20.80 1.00 -9.83
C SER A 132 20.33 -0.44 -9.76
N ILE A 133 20.73 -1.16 -8.70
CA ILE A 133 20.38 -2.57 -8.43
C ILE A 133 19.68 -2.64 -7.09
N CYS A 134 18.63 -3.43 -6.99
CA CYS A 134 17.86 -3.69 -5.78
C CYS A 134 17.35 -5.14 -5.76
N ASP A 135 16.82 -5.59 -4.62
CA ASP A 135 16.19 -6.91 -4.47
C ASP A 135 14.74 -6.95 -5.02
N GLY A 136 14.41 -6.07 -5.98
CA GLY A 136 13.10 -5.93 -6.59
C GLY A 136 13.12 -6.11 -8.10
N LEU A 137 12.06 -5.61 -8.75
CA LEU A 137 11.92 -5.67 -10.20
C LEU A 137 13.02 -4.84 -10.89
N SER A 138 13.83 -5.48 -11.74
CA SER A 138 14.67 -4.78 -12.70
C SER A 138 13.78 -4.28 -13.86
N GLN A 139 13.71 -2.97 -14.04
CA GLN A 139 12.90 -2.38 -15.13
C GLN A 139 13.40 -2.84 -16.51
N TRP A 140 14.70 -2.73 -16.78
CA TRP A 140 15.29 -3.24 -18.02
C TRP A 140 15.20 -4.77 -18.14
N GLY A 141 15.45 -5.51 -17.04
CA GLY A 141 15.29 -6.96 -17.03
C GLY A 141 13.85 -7.39 -17.32
N SER A 142 12.85 -6.61 -16.91
CA SER A 142 11.45 -6.88 -17.27
C SER A 142 11.22 -6.75 -18.78
N GLN A 143 11.84 -5.78 -19.42
CA GLN A 143 11.78 -5.62 -20.87
C GLN A 143 12.49 -6.78 -21.61
N GLU A 144 13.65 -7.21 -21.12
CA GLU A 144 14.35 -8.37 -21.70
C GLU A 144 13.52 -9.66 -21.60
N LEU A 145 12.85 -9.90 -20.48
CA LEU A 145 11.98 -11.06 -20.30
C LEU A 145 10.73 -10.95 -21.21
N ALA A 146 10.16 -9.75 -21.34
CA ALA A 146 9.02 -9.51 -22.21
C ALA A 146 9.35 -9.81 -23.68
N GLN A 147 10.52 -9.40 -24.15
CA GLN A 147 11.03 -9.71 -25.49
C GLN A 147 11.23 -11.22 -25.71
N GLN A 148 11.42 -12.00 -24.65
CA GLN A 148 11.48 -13.45 -24.66
C GLN A 148 10.09 -14.11 -24.59
N GLY A 149 9.00 -13.32 -24.55
CA GLY A 149 7.62 -13.80 -24.55
C GLY A 149 7.04 -14.10 -23.16
N TYR A 150 7.69 -13.68 -22.06
CA TYR A 150 7.15 -13.84 -20.73
C TYR A 150 5.92 -12.93 -20.53
N SER A 151 4.90 -13.46 -19.85
CA SER A 151 3.73 -12.68 -19.43
C SER A 151 4.10 -11.71 -18.30
N SER A 152 3.27 -10.68 -18.07
CA SER A 152 3.48 -9.74 -16.96
C SER A 152 3.56 -10.43 -15.59
N MET A 153 2.71 -11.45 -15.36
CA MET A 153 2.74 -12.18 -14.09
C MET A 153 3.96 -13.10 -13.97
N ASP A 154 4.45 -13.69 -15.07
CA ASP A 154 5.68 -14.48 -15.02
C ASP A 154 6.90 -13.61 -14.74
N ILE A 155 6.93 -12.38 -15.32
CA ILE A 155 7.94 -11.38 -15.03
C ILE A 155 7.90 -11.01 -13.54
N LEU A 156 6.73 -10.69 -13.00
CA LEU A 156 6.59 -10.33 -11.59
C LEU A 156 6.99 -11.49 -10.66
N ARG A 157 6.59 -12.72 -10.97
CA ARG A 157 6.98 -13.92 -10.20
C ARG A 157 8.48 -14.18 -10.23
N ARG A 158 9.16 -13.84 -11.31
CA ARG A 158 10.62 -13.97 -11.42
C ARG A 158 11.35 -13.12 -10.39
N TYR A 159 10.82 -11.92 -10.07
CA TYR A 159 11.45 -10.98 -9.16
C TYR A 159 10.92 -11.04 -7.73
N TYR A 160 9.62 -11.32 -7.56
CA TYR A 160 9.00 -11.26 -6.23
C TYR A 160 8.66 -12.64 -5.65
N GLY A 161 8.89 -13.73 -6.40
CA GLY A 161 8.60 -15.10 -5.97
C GLY A 161 7.29 -15.64 -6.54
N SER A 162 7.18 -16.97 -6.56
CA SER A 162 6.04 -17.69 -7.13
C SER A 162 4.75 -17.57 -6.30
N ASP A 163 4.88 -17.12 -5.05
CA ASP A 163 3.81 -16.97 -4.07
C ASP A 163 3.03 -15.65 -4.18
N ILE A 164 3.28 -14.86 -5.23
CA ILE A 164 2.48 -13.65 -5.48
C ILE A 164 1.22 -13.98 -6.27
N GLU A 165 0.16 -13.24 -5.98
CA GLU A 165 -1.12 -13.27 -6.70
C GLU A 165 -1.57 -11.88 -7.10
N LEU A 166 -2.33 -11.80 -8.19
CA LEU A 166 -2.97 -10.57 -8.65
C LEU A 166 -4.32 -10.42 -7.95
N VAL A 167 -4.59 -9.24 -7.44
CA VAL A 167 -5.91 -8.80 -6.98
C VAL A 167 -6.43 -7.82 -8.00
N THR A 168 -7.64 -8.04 -8.51
CA THR A 168 -8.31 -7.17 -9.48
C THR A 168 -9.52 -6.49 -8.88
N ASP A 169 -9.94 -5.39 -9.48
CA ASP A 169 -11.16 -4.67 -9.12
C ASP A 169 -11.20 -4.26 -7.63
N ALA A 170 -10.09 -3.77 -7.11
CA ALA A 170 -10.04 -3.30 -5.72
C ALA A 170 -10.98 -2.10 -5.50
N PRO A 171 -11.69 -2.03 -4.35
CA PRO A 171 -12.67 -0.96 -4.12
C PRO A 171 -12.01 0.41 -4.03
N ILE A 172 -12.62 1.43 -4.63
CA ILE A 172 -12.13 2.81 -4.61
C ILE A 172 -12.76 3.56 -3.44
N ARG A 173 -11.95 4.21 -2.60
CA ARG A 173 -12.39 4.93 -1.40
C ARG A 173 -11.60 6.21 -1.17
N ASP A 174 -12.10 7.09 -0.30
CA ASP A 174 -11.30 8.19 0.22
C ASP A 174 -10.24 7.65 1.20
N VAL A 175 -9.07 8.31 1.27
CA VAL A 175 -8.04 7.94 2.24
C VAL A 175 -8.58 8.21 3.65
N THR A 176 -8.59 7.17 4.48
CA THR A 176 -8.93 7.28 5.89
C THR A 176 -7.71 6.91 6.74
N ARG A 177 -7.50 7.64 7.85
CA ARG A 177 -6.47 7.27 8.83
C ARG A 177 -7.04 6.21 9.77
N SER A 178 -6.23 5.23 10.15
CA SER A 178 -6.61 4.23 11.15
C SER A 178 -6.76 4.85 12.53
N TYR A 179 -5.94 5.87 12.83
CA TYR A 179 -6.06 6.65 14.06
C TYR A 179 -6.97 7.86 13.87
N PRO A 180 -8.09 7.93 14.60
CA PRO A 180 -9.10 8.98 14.41
C PRO A 180 -8.70 10.36 15.00
N GLY A 181 -7.51 10.49 15.62
CA GLY A 181 -7.05 11.70 16.27
C GLY A 181 -7.43 11.80 17.76
N TYR A 182 -8.07 10.76 18.31
CA TYR A 182 -8.41 10.64 19.73
C TYR A 182 -8.28 9.18 20.19
N PRO A 183 -7.97 8.93 21.48
CA PRO A 183 -7.83 7.56 21.97
C PRO A 183 -9.14 6.78 21.92
N LEU A 184 -9.07 5.54 21.42
CA LEU A 184 -10.15 4.56 21.52
C LEU A 184 -10.03 3.80 22.85
N ARG A 185 -11.12 3.73 23.61
CA ARG A 185 -11.17 3.14 24.95
C ARG A 185 -12.57 2.59 25.26
N LEU A 186 -12.70 1.93 26.38
CA LEU A 186 -14.00 1.44 26.87
C LEU A 186 -15.10 2.50 26.72
N GLY A 187 -16.18 2.15 26.04
CA GLY A 187 -17.29 3.03 25.71
C GLY A 187 -17.16 3.78 24.37
N SER A 188 -16.01 3.76 23.69
CA SER A 188 -15.92 4.25 22.33
C SER A 188 -16.75 3.40 21.39
N ALA A 189 -17.34 4.03 20.35
CA ALA A 189 -18.13 3.32 19.34
C ALA A 189 -17.96 4.01 17.97
N GLY A 190 -18.01 3.22 16.91
CA GLY A 190 -17.89 3.71 15.54
C GLY A 190 -17.12 2.77 14.64
N GLU A 191 -16.86 3.23 13.43
CA GLU A 191 -16.17 2.47 12.41
C GLU A 191 -14.72 2.20 12.82
N GLU A 192 -14.06 3.13 13.50
CA GLU A 192 -12.68 3.00 13.99
C GLU A 192 -12.55 1.85 15.01
N VAL A 193 -13.55 1.67 15.88
CA VAL A 193 -13.60 0.54 16.81
C VAL A 193 -13.82 -0.78 16.06
N PHE A 194 -14.68 -0.78 15.06
CA PHE A 194 -14.88 -1.94 14.20
C PHE A 194 -13.58 -2.39 13.54
N TRP A 195 -12.81 -1.46 12.96
CA TRP A 195 -11.53 -1.75 12.34
C TRP A 195 -10.48 -2.21 13.33
N LEU A 196 -10.45 -1.63 14.53
CA LEU A 196 -9.59 -2.08 15.63
C LEU A 196 -9.88 -3.54 16.00
N GLN A 197 -11.15 -3.90 16.19
CA GLN A 197 -11.55 -5.27 16.53
C GLN A 197 -11.16 -6.26 15.42
N ALA A 198 -11.39 -5.91 14.16
CA ALA A 198 -10.97 -6.73 13.02
C ALA A 198 -9.46 -6.92 12.95
N GLY A 199 -8.68 -5.87 13.29
CA GLY A 199 -7.23 -5.93 13.38
C GLY A 199 -6.74 -6.85 14.51
N LEU A 200 -7.35 -6.76 15.71
CA LEU A 200 -7.05 -7.63 16.86
C LEU A 200 -7.31 -9.10 16.52
N ASP A 201 -8.44 -9.42 15.92
CA ASP A 201 -8.79 -10.78 15.51
C ASP A 201 -7.79 -11.36 14.52
N ARG A 202 -7.31 -10.54 13.59
CA ARG A 202 -6.28 -10.95 12.63
C ARG A 202 -4.96 -11.26 13.34
N ILE A 203 -4.54 -10.39 14.27
CA ILE A 203 -3.31 -10.58 15.04
C ILE A 203 -3.43 -11.82 15.96
N ALA A 204 -4.60 -12.03 16.55
CA ALA A 204 -4.88 -13.17 17.42
C ALA A 204 -4.64 -14.55 16.75
N ARG A 205 -4.77 -14.63 15.42
CA ARG A 205 -4.46 -15.87 14.69
C ARG A 205 -3.00 -16.31 14.83
N ASN A 206 -2.08 -15.36 14.95
CA ASN A 206 -0.64 -15.61 15.15
C ASN A 206 -0.24 -15.49 16.63
N TYR A 207 -1.07 -14.87 17.45
CA TYR A 207 -0.87 -14.65 18.88
C TYR A 207 -2.09 -15.13 19.69
N PRO A 208 -2.28 -16.45 19.88
CA PRO A 208 -3.50 -17.02 20.48
C PRO A 208 -3.81 -16.56 21.91
N ALA A 209 -2.86 -15.93 22.59
CA ALA A 209 -3.09 -15.33 23.89
C ALA A 209 -3.98 -14.06 23.83
N ILE A 210 -4.11 -13.43 22.66
CA ILE A 210 -5.02 -12.31 22.45
C ILE A 210 -6.44 -12.87 22.26
N PRO A 211 -7.42 -12.51 23.10
CA PRO A 211 -8.79 -12.98 22.94
C PRO A 211 -9.37 -12.52 21.59
N ILE A 212 -10.08 -13.43 20.92
CA ILE A 212 -10.91 -13.07 19.75
C ILE A 212 -12.13 -12.31 20.25
N VAL A 213 -12.41 -11.16 19.66
CA VAL A 213 -13.52 -10.29 20.05
C VAL A 213 -14.52 -10.11 18.89
N PRO A 214 -15.82 -9.99 19.18
CA PRO A 214 -16.80 -9.70 18.14
C PRO A 214 -16.56 -8.33 17.51
N THR A 215 -16.60 -8.26 16.18
CA THR A 215 -16.42 -7.01 15.41
C THR A 215 -17.73 -6.23 15.39
N THR A 216 -18.08 -5.60 16.52
CA THR A 216 -19.37 -4.91 16.75
C THR A 216 -19.31 -3.42 16.48
N GLY A 217 -18.10 -2.84 16.46
CA GLY A 217 -17.90 -1.38 16.46
C GLY A 217 -18.17 -0.72 17.82
N VAL A 218 -18.28 -1.51 18.91
CA VAL A 218 -18.40 -1.00 20.27
C VAL A 218 -17.21 -1.51 21.09
N PHE A 219 -16.46 -0.60 21.67
CA PHE A 219 -15.31 -0.92 22.53
C PHE A 219 -15.84 -1.31 23.90
N ASP A 220 -16.10 -2.59 24.07
CA ASP A 220 -16.58 -3.20 25.31
C ASP A 220 -15.43 -3.73 26.16
N GLN A 221 -15.74 -4.37 27.31
CA GLN A 221 -14.74 -4.95 28.19
C GLN A 221 -13.92 -6.08 27.54
N ALA A 222 -14.53 -6.84 26.62
CA ALA A 222 -13.82 -7.89 25.90
C ALA A 222 -12.77 -7.29 24.96
N THR A 223 -13.13 -6.21 24.28
CA THR A 223 -12.22 -5.43 23.44
C THR A 223 -11.08 -4.81 24.28
N GLU A 224 -11.39 -4.23 25.44
CA GLU A 224 -10.37 -3.68 26.35
C GLU A 224 -9.37 -4.73 26.80
N GLU A 225 -9.81 -5.93 27.19
CA GLU A 225 -8.90 -7.01 27.62
C GLU A 225 -8.05 -7.54 26.45
N ALA A 226 -8.60 -7.62 25.25
CA ALA A 226 -7.84 -7.97 24.06
C ALA A 226 -6.74 -6.93 23.78
N VAL A 227 -7.06 -5.63 23.89
CA VAL A 227 -6.10 -4.54 23.76
C VAL A 227 -5.01 -4.61 24.82
N ARG A 228 -5.37 -4.79 26.11
CA ARG A 228 -4.39 -4.95 27.19
C ARG A 228 -3.47 -6.15 26.98
N THR A 229 -4.00 -7.25 26.48
CA THR A 229 -3.22 -8.45 26.19
C THR A 229 -2.28 -8.21 25.00
N PHE A 230 -2.75 -7.56 23.96
CA PHE A 230 -1.89 -7.10 22.85
C PHE A 230 -0.75 -6.23 23.37
N GLN A 231 -1.06 -5.20 24.16
CA GLN A 231 -0.06 -4.30 24.73
C GLN A 231 0.99 -5.03 25.56
N ARG A 232 0.59 -6.00 26.42
CA ARG A 232 1.55 -6.83 27.19
C ARG A 232 2.47 -7.65 26.28
N ILE A 233 1.93 -8.29 25.24
CA ILE A 233 2.72 -9.14 24.33
C ILE A 233 3.76 -8.30 23.58
N PHE A 234 3.41 -7.10 23.19
CA PHE A 234 4.29 -6.20 22.42
C PHE A 234 5.07 -5.21 23.29
N ASN A 235 5.14 -5.44 24.61
CA ASN A 235 5.86 -4.61 25.59
C ASN A 235 5.44 -3.12 25.55
N LEU A 236 4.18 -2.86 25.31
CA LEU A 236 3.55 -1.54 25.43
C LEU A 236 2.95 -1.37 26.83
N THR A 237 2.65 -0.13 27.24
CA THR A 237 1.92 0.13 28.48
C THR A 237 0.52 -0.48 28.38
N PRO A 238 0.14 -1.45 29.28
CA PRO A 238 -1.14 -2.14 29.15
C PRO A 238 -2.28 -1.34 29.78
N ASP A 239 -2.54 -0.14 29.26
CA ASP A 239 -3.57 0.78 29.74
C ASP A 239 -4.98 0.49 29.16
N GLY A 240 -5.07 -0.40 28.17
CA GLY A 240 -6.33 -0.77 27.52
C GLY A 240 -6.87 0.29 26.57
N MET A 241 -6.06 1.29 26.19
CA MET A 241 -6.42 2.33 25.24
C MET A 241 -5.57 2.20 23.97
N ILE A 242 -6.10 2.66 22.85
CA ILE A 242 -5.39 2.70 21.56
C ILE A 242 -5.25 4.15 21.11
N GLY A 243 -4.03 4.55 20.75
CA GLY A 243 -3.76 5.88 20.19
C GLY A 243 -3.40 6.95 21.25
N THR A 244 -2.69 6.58 22.30
CA THR A 244 -2.10 7.51 23.29
C THR A 244 -0.64 7.74 23.04
#